data_9f5db52e96962f64d3d742a10c4b8305
#
_entry.id   9f5db52e96962f64d3d742a10c4b8305
#
_cell.length_a   1.000
_cell.length_b   1.000
_cell.length_c   1.000
_cell.angle_alpha   90.00
_cell.angle_beta   90.00
_cell.angle_gamma   90.00
#
_symmetry.space_group_name_H-M   'P 1'
#
loop_
_entity.id
_entity.type
_entity.pdbx_description
1 polymer ?
#
loop_
_entity_poly.entity_id
_entity_poly.type
_entity_poly.pdbx_seq_one_letter_code
_entity_poly.pdbx_strand_id
1 'polypeptide(L)'
;MIRIDNLSFIYPKGRKNIHTDLTLNLEENKIYGLLGKNGTGKSTLLYLIAGLLKPTKGTITMDVINDETGDAVSYSTFERHPEVLRETFLVNEEYTLPPLTLDEWSKSLGGFYPNYSEDMFRQCLEDFDIKGNPKLTTLSMGQQKKVIISFALASGVKYLFMDEPTNGLDIPSKAQFRKVVSNCMSDERTIIVSTHQVHDIEFLLDHIIIIDNDRLLLNASTSEITDKFVFEYRTPGSPTEGVIYQEPTLQGNATMAYRKSTDPETNLNLELLFNAAVKGLFA
;
A
#
# COMPACT_ATOMS: atom_id res chain seq x y z
N MET A 1 -11.12 -3.52 -10.52
CA MET A 1 -11.14 -4.41 -9.33
C MET A 1 -10.05 -5.46 -9.43
N ILE A 2 -9.37 -5.82 -8.33
CA ILE A 2 -8.43 -6.96 -8.28
C ILE A 2 -9.06 -8.06 -7.44
N ARG A 3 -9.10 -9.29 -7.95
CA ARG A 3 -9.62 -10.48 -7.24
C ARG A 3 -8.51 -11.47 -7.04
N ILE A 4 -8.39 -11.95 -5.82
CA ILE A 4 -7.43 -12.97 -5.39
C ILE A 4 -8.25 -14.12 -4.84
N ASP A 5 -8.17 -15.29 -5.50
CA ASP A 5 -8.98 -16.46 -5.17
C ASP A 5 -8.09 -17.64 -4.77
N ASN A 6 -8.21 -18.09 -3.51
CA ASN A 6 -7.53 -19.25 -2.94
C ASN A 6 -6.02 -19.27 -3.22
N LEU A 7 -5.38 -18.11 -3.14
CA LEU A 7 -3.98 -17.90 -3.47
C LEU A 7 -3.09 -18.63 -2.47
N SER A 8 -2.22 -19.50 -2.98
CA SER A 8 -1.13 -20.08 -2.21
C SER A 8 0.19 -19.90 -2.95
N PHE A 9 1.24 -19.59 -2.21
CA PHE A 9 2.55 -19.38 -2.79
C PHE A 9 3.68 -19.90 -1.90
N ILE A 10 4.63 -20.59 -2.54
CA ILE A 10 5.91 -21.01 -1.96
C ILE A 10 7.03 -20.72 -2.96
N TYR A 11 8.14 -20.19 -2.49
CA TYR A 11 9.32 -20.03 -3.35
C TYR A 11 9.91 -21.41 -3.76
N PRO A 12 10.44 -21.55 -4.98
CA PRO A 12 10.89 -22.85 -5.52
C PRO A 12 11.89 -23.62 -4.65
N LYS A 13 12.69 -22.92 -3.84
CA LYS A 13 13.63 -23.52 -2.88
C LYS A 13 13.15 -23.36 -1.43
N GLY A 14 11.96 -22.80 -1.23
CA GLY A 14 11.37 -22.57 0.08
C GLY A 14 10.78 -23.85 0.67
N ARG A 15 10.77 -23.94 2.00
CA ARG A 15 10.13 -25.04 2.76
C ARG A 15 8.85 -24.61 3.43
N LYS A 16 8.55 -23.32 3.46
CA LYS A 16 7.40 -22.73 4.13
C LYS A 16 6.54 -21.96 3.12
N ASN A 17 5.23 -22.12 3.22
CA ASN A 17 4.29 -21.27 2.49
C ASN A 17 4.45 -19.83 2.93
N ILE A 18 4.40 -18.91 1.98
CA ILE A 18 4.37 -17.48 2.21
C ILE A 18 2.92 -17.02 2.34
N HIS A 19 2.03 -17.60 1.52
CA HIS A 19 0.59 -17.43 1.58
C HIS A 19 -0.10 -18.78 1.45
N THR A 20 -1.20 -18.97 2.18
CA THR A 20 -2.00 -20.20 2.17
C THR A 20 -3.48 -19.81 2.05
N ASP A 21 -4.11 -20.25 0.96
CA ASP A 21 -5.54 -20.09 0.66
C ASP A 21 -6.07 -18.65 0.88
N LEU A 22 -5.24 -17.65 0.53
CA LEU A 22 -5.59 -16.24 0.66
C LEU A 22 -6.66 -15.87 -0.37
N THR A 23 -7.80 -15.38 0.11
CA THR A 23 -8.87 -14.84 -0.73
C THR A 23 -9.15 -13.40 -0.34
N LEU A 24 -9.12 -12.50 -1.32
CA LEU A 24 -9.18 -11.07 -1.09
C LEU A 24 -9.68 -10.34 -2.34
N ASN A 25 -10.59 -9.40 -2.17
CA ASN A 25 -11.06 -8.51 -3.22
C ASN A 25 -10.61 -7.09 -2.91
N LEU A 26 -9.98 -6.43 -3.88
CA LEU A 26 -9.56 -5.04 -3.80
C LEU A 26 -10.43 -4.23 -4.75
N GLU A 27 -11.29 -3.42 -4.18
CA GLU A 27 -12.15 -2.51 -4.93
C GLU A 27 -11.32 -1.38 -5.53
N GLU A 28 -11.88 -0.70 -6.51
CA GLU A 28 -11.26 0.46 -7.14
C GLU A 28 -11.40 1.71 -6.28
N ASN A 29 -10.62 2.74 -6.60
CA ASN A 29 -10.69 4.06 -5.97
C ASN A 29 -10.47 4.04 -4.45
N LYS A 30 -9.46 3.30 -4.01
CA LYS A 30 -9.09 3.23 -2.58
C LYS A 30 -7.58 3.19 -2.40
N ILE A 31 -7.14 3.69 -1.25
CA ILE A 31 -5.78 3.50 -0.77
C ILE A 31 -5.78 2.37 0.28
N TYR A 32 -5.16 1.26 -0.07
CA TYR A 32 -5.02 0.08 0.79
C TYR A 32 -3.70 0.11 1.55
N GLY A 33 -3.74 -0.09 2.86
CA GLY A 33 -2.58 -0.41 3.67
C GLY A 33 -2.41 -1.92 3.80
N LEU A 34 -1.36 -2.49 3.21
CA LEU A 34 -0.98 -3.88 3.39
C LEU A 34 0.05 -3.97 4.52
N LEU A 35 -0.42 -4.34 5.71
CA LEU A 35 0.35 -4.32 6.93
C LEU A 35 0.79 -5.73 7.35
N GLY A 36 1.94 -5.82 7.96
CA GLY A 36 2.48 -7.07 8.47
C GLY A 36 3.92 -6.90 8.94
N LYS A 37 4.40 -7.80 9.80
CA LYS A 37 5.79 -7.82 10.23
C LYS A 37 6.73 -8.06 9.05
N ASN A 38 8.01 -7.81 9.24
CA ASN A 38 9.01 -8.16 8.24
C ASN A 38 9.01 -9.67 8.00
N GLY A 39 9.06 -10.07 6.70
CA GLY A 39 9.04 -11.48 6.31
C GLY A 39 7.66 -12.16 6.29
N THR A 40 6.55 -11.44 6.49
CA THR A 40 5.18 -12.00 6.41
C THR A 40 4.66 -12.17 4.98
N GLY A 41 5.43 -11.73 3.96
CA GLY A 41 5.05 -11.92 2.56
C GLY A 41 4.38 -10.71 1.90
N LYS A 42 4.41 -9.50 2.49
CA LYS A 42 3.83 -8.28 1.89
C LYS A 42 4.36 -8.03 0.48
N SER A 43 5.68 -7.92 0.32
CA SER A 43 6.34 -7.73 -0.98
C SER A 43 6.02 -8.86 -1.95
N THR A 44 6.00 -10.11 -1.43
CA THR A 44 5.63 -11.29 -2.23
C THR A 44 4.21 -11.17 -2.77
N LEU A 45 3.26 -10.72 -1.95
CA LEU A 45 1.87 -10.49 -2.39
C LEU A 45 1.79 -9.41 -3.46
N LEU A 46 2.50 -8.29 -3.28
CA LEU A 46 2.56 -7.24 -4.31
C LEU A 46 3.15 -7.77 -5.63
N TYR A 47 4.21 -8.59 -5.58
CA TYR A 47 4.81 -9.19 -6.78
C TYR A 47 3.88 -10.21 -7.46
N LEU A 48 3.10 -10.95 -6.69
CA LEU A 48 2.07 -11.85 -7.23
C LEU A 48 0.95 -11.07 -7.92
N ILE A 49 0.46 -9.98 -7.29
CA ILE A 49 -0.57 -9.10 -7.87
C ILE A 49 -0.04 -8.41 -9.13
N ALA A 50 1.21 -7.94 -9.12
CA ALA A 50 1.85 -7.32 -10.28
C ALA A 50 2.24 -8.31 -11.40
N GLY A 51 1.96 -9.62 -11.23
CA GLY A 51 2.27 -10.66 -12.21
C GLY A 51 3.77 -10.95 -12.39
N LEU A 52 4.59 -10.56 -11.42
CA LEU A 52 6.03 -10.84 -11.40
C LEU A 52 6.36 -12.24 -10.86
N LEU A 53 5.47 -12.79 -10.04
CA LEU A 53 5.55 -14.14 -9.49
C LEU A 53 4.31 -14.93 -9.89
N LYS A 54 4.50 -16.23 -10.15
CA LYS A 54 3.41 -17.15 -10.46
C LYS A 54 2.88 -17.79 -9.18
N PRO A 55 1.56 -17.73 -8.90
CA PRO A 55 0.96 -18.49 -7.82
C PRO A 55 1.25 -19.99 -7.90
N THR A 56 1.45 -20.63 -6.75
CA THR A 56 1.52 -22.10 -6.69
C THR A 56 0.13 -22.71 -6.84
N LYS A 57 -0.89 -22.05 -6.27
CA LYS A 57 -2.31 -22.38 -6.41
C LYS A 57 -3.13 -21.09 -6.42
N GLY A 58 -4.38 -21.18 -6.89
CA GLY A 58 -5.29 -20.06 -6.96
C GLY A 58 -5.04 -19.16 -8.15
N THR A 59 -5.77 -18.06 -8.21
CA THR A 59 -5.71 -17.10 -9.32
C THR A 59 -5.71 -15.67 -8.80
N ILE A 60 -5.11 -14.78 -9.59
CA ILE A 60 -5.23 -13.33 -9.39
C ILE A 60 -5.69 -12.74 -10.71
N THR A 61 -6.79 -12.03 -10.68
CA THR A 61 -7.34 -11.33 -11.85
C THR A 61 -7.47 -9.85 -11.59
N MET A 62 -7.37 -9.06 -12.66
CA MET A 62 -7.45 -7.61 -12.64
C MET A 62 -8.37 -7.12 -13.74
N ASP A 63 -9.32 -6.27 -13.40
CA ASP A 63 -10.23 -5.66 -14.36
C ASP A 63 -9.56 -4.42 -14.97
N VAL A 64 -9.39 -4.44 -16.27
CA VAL A 64 -8.89 -3.30 -17.06
C VAL A 64 -9.78 -3.09 -18.28
N ILE A 65 -9.71 -1.91 -18.87
CA ILE A 65 -10.42 -1.63 -20.10
C ILE A 65 -9.62 -2.23 -21.26
N ASN A 66 -10.28 -2.99 -22.13
CA ASN A 66 -9.69 -3.47 -23.35
C ASN A 66 -9.66 -2.33 -24.39
N ASP A 67 -8.48 -2.01 -24.91
CA ASP A 67 -8.27 -0.87 -25.83
C ASP A 67 -9.03 -1.02 -27.15
N GLU A 68 -9.30 -2.26 -27.60
CA GLU A 68 -9.96 -2.51 -28.87
C GLU A 68 -11.48 -2.43 -28.78
N THR A 69 -12.06 -2.92 -27.67
CA THR A 69 -13.52 -3.00 -27.52
C THR A 69 -14.11 -1.93 -26.63
N GLY A 70 -13.30 -1.30 -25.76
CA GLY A 70 -13.75 -0.37 -24.73
C GLY A 70 -14.45 -1.04 -23.54
N ASP A 71 -14.53 -2.37 -23.51
CA ASP A 71 -15.19 -3.11 -22.44
C ASP A 71 -14.23 -3.39 -21.28
N ALA A 72 -14.79 -3.49 -20.07
CA ALA A 72 -14.04 -3.98 -18.91
C ALA A 72 -13.83 -5.49 -19.04
N VAL A 73 -12.59 -5.92 -19.08
CA VAL A 73 -12.18 -7.33 -19.15
C VAL A 73 -11.31 -7.70 -17.98
N SER A 74 -11.52 -8.90 -17.46
CA SER A 74 -10.74 -9.44 -16.34
C SER A 74 -9.63 -10.34 -16.87
N TYR A 75 -8.38 -9.93 -16.66
CA TYR A 75 -7.20 -10.68 -17.09
C TYR A 75 -6.48 -11.31 -15.90
N SER A 76 -5.89 -12.48 -16.11
CA SER A 76 -4.91 -13.04 -15.17
C SER A 76 -3.66 -12.17 -15.13
N THR A 77 -3.27 -11.72 -13.95
CA THR A 77 -2.10 -10.84 -13.81
C THR A 77 -0.81 -11.53 -14.24
N PHE A 78 -0.72 -12.85 -14.02
CA PHE A 78 0.46 -13.64 -14.38
C PHE A 78 0.67 -13.77 -15.91
N GLU A 79 -0.39 -13.69 -16.70
CA GLU A 79 -0.29 -13.72 -18.17
C GLU A 79 0.35 -12.45 -18.75
N ARG A 80 0.46 -11.39 -17.95
CA ARG A 80 1.14 -10.13 -18.27
C ARG A 80 0.62 -9.51 -19.57
N HIS A 81 -0.69 -9.51 -19.73
CA HIS A 81 -1.35 -8.86 -20.87
C HIS A 81 -0.91 -7.39 -20.97
N PRO A 82 -0.70 -6.84 -22.18
CA PRO A 82 -0.30 -5.45 -22.38
C PRO A 82 -1.22 -4.46 -21.69
N GLU A 83 -2.53 -4.70 -21.71
CA GLU A 83 -3.55 -3.87 -21.03
C GLU A 83 -3.32 -3.82 -19.53
N VAL A 84 -3.02 -4.95 -18.88
CA VAL A 84 -2.70 -5.00 -17.45
C VAL A 84 -1.40 -4.27 -17.17
N LEU A 85 -0.38 -4.45 -18.01
CA LEU A 85 0.94 -3.81 -17.79
C LEU A 85 0.88 -2.29 -17.94
N ARG A 86 0.05 -1.74 -18.82
CA ARG A 86 -0.15 -0.30 -18.99
C ARG A 86 -0.89 0.34 -17.82
N GLU A 87 -1.71 -0.45 -17.13
CA GLU A 87 -2.52 0.01 -16.00
C GLU A 87 -1.90 -0.30 -14.64
N THR A 88 -0.67 -0.82 -14.61
CA THR A 88 0.02 -1.19 -13.35
C THR A 88 1.41 -0.59 -13.26
N PHE A 89 1.75 -0.10 -12.06
CA PHE A 89 3.11 0.30 -11.73
C PHE A 89 3.47 -0.23 -10.33
N LEU A 90 4.70 -0.76 -10.19
CA LEU A 90 5.22 -1.21 -8.91
C LEU A 90 6.48 -0.43 -8.53
N VAL A 91 6.40 0.27 -7.42
CA VAL A 91 7.56 0.88 -6.75
C VAL A 91 8.12 -0.13 -5.76
N ASN A 92 9.28 -0.71 -6.07
CA ASN A 92 9.96 -1.65 -5.20
C ASN A 92 10.64 -0.93 -4.02
N GLU A 93 10.85 -1.63 -2.91
CA GLU A 93 11.66 -1.13 -1.79
C GLU A 93 13.09 -0.83 -2.22
N GLU A 94 13.72 -1.80 -2.92
CA GLU A 94 15.07 -1.68 -3.49
C GLU A 94 15.00 -1.50 -5.00
N TYR A 95 15.81 -0.59 -5.52
CA TYR A 95 15.88 -0.28 -6.95
C TYR A 95 17.26 0.25 -7.32
N THR A 96 17.58 0.18 -8.61
CA THR A 96 18.78 0.80 -9.19
C THR A 96 18.34 1.68 -10.35
N LEU A 97 18.71 2.96 -10.29
CA LEU A 97 18.41 3.90 -11.36
C LEU A 97 19.59 3.98 -12.34
N PRO A 98 19.29 4.13 -13.64
CA PRO A 98 20.32 4.25 -14.68
C PRO A 98 21.05 5.60 -14.58
N PRO A 99 22.25 5.74 -15.19
CA PRO A 99 23.02 6.98 -15.21
C PRO A 99 22.48 8.01 -16.24
N LEU A 100 21.17 8.17 -16.26
CA LEU A 100 20.44 9.15 -17.09
C LEU A 100 20.12 10.39 -16.29
N THR A 101 19.87 11.50 -16.98
CA THR A 101 19.23 12.65 -16.38
C THR A 101 17.75 12.35 -16.12
N LEU A 102 17.13 13.14 -15.26
CA LEU A 102 15.73 13.02 -14.90
C LEU A 102 14.82 13.09 -16.14
N ASP A 103 15.11 14.03 -17.06
CA ASP A 103 14.33 14.19 -18.31
C ASP A 103 14.53 13.03 -19.28
N GLU A 104 15.76 12.53 -19.44
CA GLU A 104 16.03 11.37 -20.29
C GLU A 104 15.31 10.13 -19.77
N TRP A 105 15.32 9.95 -18.47
CA TRP A 105 14.69 8.80 -17.83
C TRP A 105 13.15 8.87 -17.92
N SER A 106 12.55 10.01 -17.56
CA SER A 106 11.10 10.17 -17.63
C SER A 106 10.57 10.02 -19.05
N LYS A 107 11.26 10.57 -20.05
CA LYS A 107 10.93 10.38 -21.46
C LYS A 107 11.02 8.92 -21.91
N SER A 108 12.05 8.19 -21.46
CA SER A 108 12.24 6.79 -21.87
C SER A 108 11.17 5.88 -21.31
N LEU A 109 10.69 6.13 -20.10
CA LEU A 109 9.65 5.31 -19.45
C LEU A 109 8.22 5.79 -19.76
N GLY A 110 8.01 7.09 -19.89
CA GLY A 110 6.69 7.69 -20.09
C GLY A 110 5.97 7.14 -21.33
N GLY A 111 6.72 6.78 -22.36
CA GLY A 111 6.16 6.19 -23.58
C GLY A 111 5.49 4.82 -23.40
N PHE A 112 5.72 4.13 -22.28
CA PHE A 112 5.04 2.86 -21.97
C PHE A 112 3.70 3.05 -21.27
N TYR A 113 3.40 4.26 -20.78
CA TYR A 113 2.19 4.57 -20.03
C TYR A 113 1.33 5.57 -20.79
N PRO A 114 0.19 5.15 -21.35
CA PRO A 114 -0.65 6.02 -22.20
C PRO A 114 -1.13 7.29 -21.51
N ASN A 115 -1.35 7.21 -20.20
CA ASN A 115 -1.86 8.31 -19.37
C ASN A 115 -0.74 9.10 -18.64
N TYR A 116 0.53 8.89 -19.03
CA TYR A 116 1.64 9.62 -18.42
C TYR A 116 1.50 11.14 -18.60
N SER A 117 1.64 11.88 -17.52
CA SER A 117 1.60 13.34 -17.49
C SER A 117 2.93 13.92 -17.04
N GLU A 118 3.64 14.58 -17.97
CA GLU A 118 4.87 15.31 -17.65
C GLU A 118 4.60 16.45 -16.65
N ASP A 119 3.47 17.15 -16.78
CA ASP A 119 3.11 18.24 -15.87
C ASP A 119 2.91 17.71 -14.43
N MET A 120 2.22 16.59 -14.27
CA MET A 120 2.07 15.93 -12.97
C MET A 120 3.42 15.48 -12.42
N PHE A 121 4.29 14.93 -13.26
CA PHE A 121 5.64 14.54 -12.85
C PHE A 121 6.41 15.72 -12.29
N ARG A 122 6.41 16.86 -13.00
CA ARG A 122 7.07 18.09 -12.56
C ARG A 122 6.50 18.62 -11.26
N GLN A 123 5.18 18.62 -11.14
CA GLN A 123 4.51 19.04 -9.91
C GLN A 123 4.89 18.17 -8.72
N CYS A 124 4.91 16.86 -8.88
CA CYS A 124 5.33 15.94 -7.81
C CYS A 124 6.80 16.16 -7.41
N LEU A 125 7.69 16.40 -8.39
CA LEU A 125 9.09 16.71 -8.11
C LEU A 125 9.25 18.02 -7.33
N GLU A 126 8.48 19.06 -7.69
CA GLU A 126 8.46 20.34 -6.98
C GLU A 126 7.96 20.17 -5.53
N ASP A 127 6.87 19.44 -5.33
CA ASP A 127 6.33 19.12 -4.00
C ASP A 127 7.32 18.30 -3.14
N PHE A 128 8.22 17.55 -3.77
CA PHE A 128 9.32 16.81 -3.12
C PHE A 128 10.64 17.59 -3.02
N ASP A 129 10.66 18.87 -3.42
CA ASP A 129 11.86 19.72 -3.46
C ASP A 129 13.00 19.21 -4.38
N ILE A 130 12.67 18.47 -5.42
CA ILE A 130 13.64 18.02 -6.45
C ILE A 130 13.69 19.07 -7.56
N LYS A 131 14.83 19.77 -7.69
CA LYS A 131 14.98 20.88 -8.64
C LYS A 131 15.90 20.53 -9.80
N GLY A 132 15.61 21.14 -10.95
CA GLY A 132 16.45 21.05 -12.15
C GLY A 132 16.35 19.68 -12.84
N ASN A 133 17.44 19.32 -13.53
CA ASN A 133 17.54 18.07 -14.29
C ASN A 133 18.80 17.28 -13.91
N PRO A 134 18.93 16.83 -12.64
CA PRO A 134 20.10 16.10 -12.18
C PRO A 134 20.21 14.73 -12.84
N LYS A 135 21.43 14.17 -12.88
CA LYS A 135 21.63 12.76 -13.15
C LYS A 135 21.11 11.94 -11.96
N LEU A 136 20.33 10.90 -12.24
CA LEU A 136 19.68 10.08 -11.21
C LEU A 136 20.68 9.46 -10.23
N THR A 137 21.86 9.07 -10.72
CA THR A 137 22.92 8.49 -9.88
C THR A 137 23.61 9.48 -8.95
N THR A 138 23.42 10.80 -9.14
CA THR A 138 23.95 11.84 -8.24
C THR A 138 23.03 12.18 -7.08
N LEU A 139 21.80 11.70 -7.13
CA LEU A 139 20.78 11.88 -6.09
C LEU A 139 21.03 10.95 -4.91
N SER A 140 20.72 11.42 -3.70
CA SER A 140 20.68 10.55 -2.52
C SER A 140 19.59 9.48 -2.67
N MET A 141 19.68 8.38 -1.91
CA MET A 141 18.67 7.31 -1.94
C MET A 141 17.25 7.85 -1.69
N GLY A 142 17.07 8.76 -0.72
CA GLY A 142 15.79 9.38 -0.45
C GLY A 142 15.27 10.24 -1.62
N GLN A 143 16.18 10.98 -2.28
CA GLN A 143 15.82 11.76 -3.48
C GLN A 143 15.47 10.84 -4.66
N GLN A 144 16.22 9.76 -4.87
CA GLN A 144 15.91 8.77 -5.91
C GLN A 144 14.52 8.16 -5.67
N LYS A 145 14.19 7.83 -4.41
CA LYS A 145 12.87 7.31 -4.03
C LYS A 145 11.76 8.31 -4.35
N LYS A 146 11.95 9.59 -4.03
CA LYS A 146 11.01 10.67 -4.39
C LYS A 146 10.80 10.75 -5.90
N VAL A 147 11.85 10.64 -6.70
CA VAL A 147 11.76 10.66 -8.18
C VAL A 147 10.96 9.46 -8.70
N ILE A 148 11.19 8.25 -8.20
CA ILE A 148 10.44 7.07 -8.63
C ILE A 148 8.97 7.19 -8.24
N ILE A 149 8.66 7.65 -7.03
CA ILE A 149 7.29 7.87 -6.58
C ILE A 149 6.60 8.94 -7.43
N SER A 150 7.29 10.05 -7.74
CA SER A 150 6.77 11.10 -8.63
C SER A 150 6.41 10.54 -10.00
N PHE A 151 7.28 9.73 -10.58
CA PHE A 151 7.03 9.09 -11.87
C PHE A 151 5.86 8.10 -11.79
N ALA A 152 5.81 7.26 -10.75
CA ALA A 152 4.75 6.29 -10.53
C ALA A 152 3.37 6.96 -10.42
N LEU A 153 3.29 8.09 -9.74
CA LEU A 153 2.07 8.88 -9.65
C LEU A 153 1.71 9.54 -10.99
N ALA A 154 2.71 10.06 -11.70
CA ALA A 154 2.54 10.70 -13.01
C ALA A 154 2.27 9.72 -14.16
N SER A 155 2.57 8.43 -13.98
CA SER A 155 2.31 7.40 -15.00
C SER A 155 0.83 7.27 -15.38
N GLY A 156 -0.06 7.74 -14.52
CA GLY A 156 -1.50 7.71 -14.76
C GLY A 156 -2.11 6.30 -14.66
N VAL A 157 -1.37 5.33 -14.13
CA VAL A 157 -1.87 3.95 -13.99
C VAL A 157 -3.05 3.86 -13.02
N LYS A 158 -3.94 2.94 -13.29
CA LYS A 158 -5.10 2.62 -12.46
C LYS A 158 -4.69 1.91 -11.16
N TYR A 159 -3.70 1.02 -11.22
CA TYR A 159 -3.25 0.21 -10.08
C TYR A 159 -1.79 0.51 -9.75
N LEU A 160 -1.57 1.22 -8.65
CA LEU A 160 -0.24 1.60 -8.20
C LEU A 160 0.12 0.81 -6.94
N PHE A 161 1.21 0.05 -7.00
CA PHE A 161 1.75 -0.72 -5.88
C PHE A 161 3.01 -0.06 -5.37
N MET A 162 3.13 0.10 -4.05
CA MET A 162 4.31 0.68 -3.41
C MET A 162 4.77 -0.22 -2.28
N ASP A 163 5.99 -0.75 -2.40
CA ASP A 163 6.59 -1.58 -1.37
C ASP A 163 7.50 -0.73 -0.47
N GLU A 164 7.13 -0.57 0.81
CA GLU A 164 7.83 0.22 1.82
C GLU A 164 8.25 1.63 1.32
N PRO A 165 7.32 2.44 0.74
CA PRO A 165 7.69 3.69 0.05
C PRO A 165 8.27 4.75 0.98
N THR A 166 7.96 4.72 2.27
CA THR A 166 8.45 5.68 3.25
C THR A 166 9.75 5.26 3.94
N ASN A 167 10.19 4.00 3.70
CA ASN A 167 11.44 3.51 4.28
C ASN A 167 12.65 4.31 3.73
N GLY A 168 13.49 4.81 4.64
CA GLY A 168 14.65 5.65 4.28
C GLY A 168 14.34 7.12 4.00
N LEU A 169 13.09 7.57 4.14
CA LEU A 169 12.72 8.98 4.10
C LEU A 169 12.83 9.59 5.51
N ASP A 170 13.29 10.84 5.58
CA ASP A 170 13.25 11.64 6.79
C ASP A 170 11.82 12.13 7.11
N ILE A 171 11.61 12.67 8.32
CA ILE A 171 10.28 13.11 8.79
C ILE A 171 9.63 14.13 7.86
N PRO A 172 10.31 15.20 7.38
CA PRO A 172 9.74 16.12 6.41
C PRO A 172 9.34 15.43 5.10
N SER A 173 10.17 14.52 4.59
CA SER A 173 9.91 13.79 3.34
C SER A 173 8.71 12.82 3.46
N LYS A 174 8.49 12.23 4.64
CA LYS A 174 7.27 11.44 4.91
C LYS A 174 6.00 12.30 4.87
N ALA A 175 6.07 13.54 5.36
CA ALA A 175 4.95 14.48 5.28
C ALA A 175 4.70 14.91 3.83
N GLN A 176 5.76 15.18 3.05
CA GLN A 176 5.65 15.44 1.62
C GLN A 176 5.03 14.25 0.87
N PHE A 177 5.47 13.02 1.15
CA PHE A 177 4.91 11.80 0.56
C PHE A 177 3.39 11.73 0.75
N ARG A 178 2.89 11.92 1.97
CA ARG A 178 1.44 11.91 2.24
C ARG A 178 0.70 12.95 1.43
N LYS A 179 1.22 14.19 1.39
CA LYS A 179 0.62 15.29 0.61
C LYS A 179 0.58 14.95 -0.88
N VAL A 180 1.69 14.49 -1.45
CA VAL A 180 1.80 14.19 -2.88
C VAL A 180 0.88 13.04 -3.28
N VAL A 181 0.85 11.95 -2.50
CA VAL A 181 -0.05 10.82 -2.76
C VAL A 181 -1.51 11.25 -2.70
N SER A 182 -1.90 12.01 -1.66
CA SER A 182 -3.28 12.52 -1.53
C SER A 182 -3.69 13.40 -2.70
N ASN A 183 -2.81 14.30 -3.15
CA ASN A 183 -3.09 15.21 -4.28
C ASN A 183 -3.18 14.49 -5.64
N CYS A 184 -2.55 13.33 -5.77
CA CYS A 184 -2.53 12.53 -7.00
C CYS A 184 -3.59 11.42 -7.04
N MET A 185 -4.45 11.32 -6.02
CA MET A 185 -5.60 10.41 -6.09
C MET A 185 -6.62 10.90 -7.10
N SER A 186 -7.25 9.96 -7.78
CA SER A 186 -8.36 10.18 -8.70
C SER A 186 -9.42 9.09 -8.50
N ASP A 187 -10.62 9.31 -9.00
CA ASP A 187 -11.75 8.38 -8.87
C ASP A 187 -11.51 7.01 -9.55
N GLU A 188 -10.45 6.89 -10.33
CA GLU A 188 -10.11 5.64 -11.03
C GLU A 188 -8.88 4.94 -10.45
N ARG A 189 -8.13 5.63 -9.57
CA ARG A 189 -6.85 5.12 -9.08
C ARG A 189 -7.00 4.30 -7.81
N THR A 190 -6.35 3.15 -7.80
CA THR A 190 -6.21 2.30 -6.61
C THR A 190 -4.74 2.21 -6.23
N ILE A 191 -4.42 2.50 -4.98
CA ILE A 191 -3.05 2.44 -4.47
C ILE A 191 -2.99 1.36 -3.39
N ILE A 192 -1.97 0.49 -3.45
CA ILE A 192 -1.68 -0.47 -2.39
C ILE A 192 -0.29 -0.16 -1.86
N VAL A 193 -0.22 0.22 -0.58
CA VAL A 193 1.03 0.52 0.11
C VAL A 193 1.33 -0.59 1.11
N SER A 194 2.42 -1.31 0.89
CA SER A 194 2.92 -2.22 1.92
C SER A 194 3.81 -1.46 2.90
N THR A 195 3.64 -1.70 4.17
CA THR A 195 4.54 -1.15 5.18
C THR A 195 4.45 -1.90 6.51
N HIS A 196 5.53 -1.79 7.29
CA HIS A 196 5.56 -2.12 8.71
C HIS A 196 5.57 -0.85 9.60
N GLN A 197 5.67 0.35 9.00
CA GLN A 197 5.69 1.65 9.67
C GLN A 197 4.31 2.30 9.52
N VAL A 198 3.35 1.86 10.33
CA VAL A 198 1.93 2.22 10.20
C VAL A 198 1.65 3.72 10.32
N HIS A 199 2.38 4.43 11.22
CA HIS A 199 2.18 5.87 11.43
C HIS A 199 2.49 6.74 10.19
N ASP A 200 3.31 6.24 9.26
CA ASP A 200 3.70 7.02 8.09
C ASP A 200 2.56 7.22 7.10
N ILE A 201 1.59 6.30 7.08
CA ILE A 201 0.52 6.26 6.07
C ILE A 201 -0.89 6.24 6.65
N GLU A 202 -1.05 6.15 7.97
CA GLU A 202 -2.32 5.97 8.68
C GLU A 202 -3.45 6.88 8.15
N PHE A 203 -3.14 8.17 7.93
CA PHE A 203 -4.11 9.17 7.48
C PHE A 203 -4.44 9.12 5.98
N LEU A 204 -3.79 8.25 5.22
CA LEU A 204 -4.04 8.07 3.79
C LEU A 204 -4.98 6.91 3.50
N LEU A 205 -5.15 5.99 4.45
CA LEU A 205 -5.75 4.69 4.19
C LEU A 205 -7.28 4.72 4.23
N ASP A 206 -7.90 4.20 3.18
CA ASP A 206 -9.34 3.89 3.13
C ASP A 206 -9.62 2.48 3.64
N HIS A 207 -8.66 1.55 3.45
CA HIS A 207 -8.84 0.15 3.74
C HIS A 207 -7.56 -0.48 4.29
N ILE A 208 -7.71 -1.39 5.25
CA ILE A 208 -6.59 -2.01 5.96
C ILE A 208 -6.62 -3.51 5.77
N ILE A 209 -5.49 -4.05 5.33
CA ILE A 209 -5.24 -5.48 5.19
C ILE A 209 -4.08 -5.84 6.12
N ILE A 210 -4.30 -6.73 7.07
CA ILE A 210 -3.24 -7.21 7.97
C ILE A 210 -2.99 -8.68 7.67
N ILE A 211 -1.72 -9.00 7.36
CA ILE A 211 -1.26 -10.37 7.16
C ILE A 211 -0.18 -10.76 8.17
N ASP A 212 -0.25 -11.95 8.70
CA ASP A 212 0.79 -12.54 9.55
C ASP A 212 0.79 -14.07 9.40
N ASN A 213 1.98 -14.65 9.40
CA ASN A 213 2.16 -16.12 9.34
C ASN A 213 1.32 -16.83 8.26
N ASP A 214 1.41 -16.33 7.00
CA ASP A 214 0.70 -16.84 5.82
C ASP A 214 -0.84 -16.68 5.83
N ARG A 215 -1.39 -15.94 6.81
CA ARG A 215 -2.84 -15.74 6.99
C ARG A 215 -3.25 -14.28 6.89
N LEU A 216 -4.48 -14.10 6.43
CA LEU A 216 -5.19 -12.84 6.50
C LEU A 216 -5.79 -12.69 7.92
N LEU A 217 -5.36 -11.66 8.66
CA LEU A 217 -5.88 -11.37 9.99
C LEU A 217 -7.00 -10.33 9.98
N LEU A 218 -6.90 -9.36 9.08
CA LEU A 218 -7.90 -8.30 8.92
C LEU A 218 -8.01 -7.89 7.46
N ASN A 219 -9.21 -7.64 7.00
CA ASN A 219 -9.53 -7.02 5.73
C ASN A 219 -10.80 -6.19 5.94
N ALA A 220 -10.64 -4.89 6.21
CA ALA A 220 -11.75 -4.00 6.53
C ALA A 220 -11.43 -2.55 6.14
N SER A 221 -12.45 -1.78 5.80
CA SER A 221 -12.34 -0.33 5.63
C SER A 221 -12.07 0.36 6.96
N THR A 222 -11.47 1.54 6.91
CA THR A 222 -11.25 2.38 8.10
C THR A 222 -12.57 2.72 8.79
N SER A 223 -13.64 2.93 8.02
CA SER A 223 -14.99 3.16 8.54
C SER A 223 -15.52 1.95 9.31
N GLU A 224 -15.47 0.73 8.74
CA GLU A 224 -15.88 -0.49 9.42
C GLU A 224 -15.12 -0.72 10.74
N ILE A 225 -13.84 -0.38 10.75
CA ILE A 225 -13.00 -0.51 11.95
C ILE A 225 -13.43 0.50 13.02
N THR A 226 -13.63 1.77 12.68
CA THR A 226 -14.04 2.81 13.64
C THR A 226 -15.51 2.67 14.06
N ASP A 227 -16.33 2.01 13.25
CA ASP A 227 -17.68 1.63 13.66
C ASP A 227 -17.70 0.46 14.65
N LYS A 228 -16.73 -0.46 14.54
CA LYS A 228 -16.63 -1.65 15.40
C LYS A 228 -15.85 -1.38 16.68
N PHE A 229 -14.84 -0.49 16.66
CA PHE A 229 -13.93 -0.27 17.75
C PHE A 229 -13.81 1.21 18.14
N VAL A 230 -13.56 1.45 19.41
CA VAL A 230 -13.18 2.75 19.99
C VAL A 230 -11.74 2.69 20.46
N PHE A 231 -10.98 3.77 20.18
CA PHE A 231 -9.59 3.93 20.55
C PHE A 231 -9.45 5.13 21.48
N GLU A 232 -8.97 4.90 22.70
CA GLU A 232 -8.91 5.92 23.76
C GLU A 232 -7.60 5.90 24.49
N TYR A 233 -7.25 7.04 25.11
CA TYR A 233 -6.20 7.12 26.12
C TYR A 233 -6.84 7.17 27.49
N ARG A 234 -6.52 6.19 28.35
CA ARG A 234 -7.03 6.10 29.72
C ARG A 234 -5.93 6.36 30.72
N THR A 235 -6.24 7.10 31.78
CA THR A 235 -5.30 7.35 32.87
C THR A 235 -4.97 6.07 33.62
N PRO A 236 -3.78 5.98 34.29
CA PRO A 236 -3.43 4.83 35.12
C PRO A 236 -4.49 4.59 36.22
N GLY A 237 -4.91 3.33 36.35
CA GLY A 237 -5.94 2.94 37.32
C GLY A 237 -7.40 3.05 36.82
N SER A 238 -7.63 3.52 35.59
CA SER A 238 -8.98 3.49 34.98
C SER A 238 -9.49 2.06 34.85
N PRO A 239 -10.82 1.82 34.89
CA PRO A 239 -11.41 0.51 34.68
C PRO A 239 -10.99 -0.07 33.32
N THR A 240 -10.67 -1.36 33.31
CA THR A 240 -10.28 -2.09 32.09
C THR A 240 -11.44 -2.92 31.53
N GLU A 241 -12.64 -2.78 32.08
CA GLU A 241 -13.81 -3.50 31.62
C GLU A 241 -14.13 -3.18 30.15
N GLY A 242 -14.30 -4.22 29.34
CA GLY A 242 -14.57 -4.11 27.91
C GLY A 242 -13.34 -3.80 27.04
N VAL A 243 -12.15 -3.58 27.62
CA VAL A 243 -10.92 -3.38 26.86
C VAL A 243 -10.47 -4.69 26.25
N ILE A 244 -10.32 -4.70 24.92
CA ILE A 244 -9.80 -5.83 24.14
C ILE A 244 -8.28 -5.87 24.21
N TYR A 245 -7.67 -4.69 24.04
CA TYR A 245 -6.23 -4.53 24.00
C TYR A 245 -5.79 -3.19 24.59
N GLN A 246 -4.64 -3.18 25.24
CA GLN A 246 -4.05 -1.95 25.75
C GLN A 246 -2.52 -1.98 25.71
N GLU A 247 -1.94 -0.80 25.56
CA GLU A 247 -0.50 -0.57 25.63
C GLU A 247 -0.19 0.61 26.55
N PRO A 248 0.86 0.49 27.39
CA PRO A 248 1.29 1.58 28.25
C PRO A 248 1.90 2.71 27.40
N THR A 249 1.55 3.95 27.74
CA THR A 249 2.12 5.16 27.18
C THR A 249 2.62 6.07 28.31
N LEU A 250 3.33 7.15 27.97
CA LEU A 250 3.79 8.13 28.98
C LEU A 250 2.64 8.80 29.74
N GLN A 251 1.46 8.89 29.15
CA GLN A 251 0.29 9.59 29.71
C GLN A 251 -0.79 8.62 30.25
N GLY A 252 -0.54 7.31 30.24
CA GLY A 252 -1.50 6.29 30.64
C GLY A 252 -1.48 5.09 29.73
N ASN A 253 -2.64 4.53 29.41
CA ASN A 253 -2.78 3.39 28.52
C ASN A 253 -3.54 3.79 27.25
N ALA A 254 -2.98 3.52 26.09
CA ALA A 254 -3.74 3.49 24.84
C ALA A 254 -4.58 2.21 24.84
N THR A 255 -5.89 2.30 24.63
CA THR A 255 -6.84 1.20 24.76
C THR A 255 -7.68 1.05 23.51
N MET A 256 -8.01 -0.20 23.17
CA MET A 256 -8.96 -0.58 22.14
C MET A 256 -10.09 -1.39 22.78
N ALA A 257 -11.33 -1.02 22.50
CA ALA A 257 -12.51 -1.70 23.00
C ALA A 257 -13.56 -1.82 21.87
N TYR A 258 -14.56 -2.71 22.04
CA TYR A 258 -15.73 -2.70 21.17
C TYR A 258 -16.54 -1.43 21.39
N ARG A 259 -16.92 -0.75 20.31
CA ARG A 259 -17.71 0.47 20.33
C ARG A 259 -19.15 0.15 20.74
N LYS A 260 -19.69 0.91 21.68
CA LYS A 260 -21.11 0.89 22.06
C LYS A 260 -21.81 2.05 21.33
N SER A 261 -23.13 1.96 21.17
CA SER A 261 -23.91 3.01 20.51
C SER A 261 -23.84 4.39 21.19
N THR A 262 -23.42 4.43 22.45
CA THR A 262 -23.24 5.66 23.24
C THR A 262 -21.83 6.24 23.17
N ASP A 263 -20.87 5.49 22.60
CA ASP A 263 -19.48 5.90 22.57
C ASP A 263 -19.26 6.93 21.44
N PRO A 264 -18.41 7.94 21.65
CA PRO A 264 -18.09 8.89 20.60
C PRO A 264 -17.32 8.22 19.46
N GLU A 265 -17.31 8.86 18.32
CA GLU A 265 -16.36 8.50 17.26
C GLU A 265 -14.95 8.86 17.68
N THR A 266 -14.02 7.94 17.46
CA THR A 266 -12.60 8.14 17.75
C THR A 266 -11.78 7.95 16.49
N ASN A 267 -10.66 8.62 16.42
CA ASN A 267 -9.69 8.36 15.35
C ASN A 267 -9.15 6.94 15.49
N LEU A 268 -8.92 6.30 14.36
CA LEU A 268 -8.22 5.03 14.30
C LEU A 268 -6.83 5.16 14.95
N ASN A 269 -6.45 4.17 15.75
CA ASN A 269 -5.07 3.97 16.16
C ASN A 269 -4.56 2.68 15.49
N LEU A 270 -3.88 2.87 14.37
CA LEU A 270 -3.48 1.77 13.50
C LEU A 270 -2.44 0.85 14.15
N GLU A 271 -1.56 1.40 15.00
CA GLU A 271 -0.56 0.59 15.72
C GLU A 271 -1.23 -0.33 16.74
N LEU A 272 -2.18 0.21 17.50
CA LEU A 272 -2.93 -0.55 18.50
C LEU A 272 -3.78 -1.65 17.83
N LEU A 273 -4.45 -1.33 16.73
CA LEU A 273 -5.20 -2.29 15.90
C LEU A 273 -4.30 -3.41 15.38
N PHE A 274 -3.15 -3.06 14.80
CA PHE A 274 -2.19 -4.01 14.27
C PHE A 274 -1.70 -4.98 15.35
N ASN A 275 -1.29 -4.45 16.51
CA ASN A 275 -0.79 -5.26 17.62
C ASN A 275 -1.87 -6.17 18.21
N ALA A 276 -3.11 -5.71 18.30
CA ALA A 276 -4.25 -6.52 18.72
C ALA A 276 -4.57 -7.64 17.73
N ALA A 277 -4.54 -7.34 16.41
CA ALA A 277 -4.77 -8.32 15.34
C ALA A 277 -3.72 -9.43 15.36
N VAL A 278 -2.43 -9.08 15.45
CA VAL A 278 -1.32 -10.06 15.50
C VAL A 278 -1.40 -10.96 16.73
N LYS A 279 -1.98 -10.48 17.84
CA LYS A 279 -2.24 -11.29 19.05
C LYS A 279 -3.52 -12.13 18.97
N GLY A 280 -4.30 -12.00 17.89
CA GLY A 280 -5.54 -12.75 17.70
C GLY A 280 -6.65 -12.37 18.69
N LEU A 281 -6.71 -11.11 19.12
CA LEU A 281 -7.63 -10.65 20.15
C LEU A 281 -9.01 -10.28 19.62
N PHE A 282 -9.18 -10.23 18.33
CA PHE A 282 -10.46 -10.08 17.63
C PHE A 282 -10.43 -10.84 16.31
N ALA A 283 -11.57 -11.35 15.89
CA ALA A 283 -11.80 -12.03 14.62
C ALA A 283 -12.94 -11.33 13.87
#